data_1abae38a83c00e28a72d687963784b10
#
_entry.id   1abae38a83c00e28a72d687963784b10
#
_cell.length_a   1.000
_cell.length_b   1.000
_cell.length_c   1.000
_cell.angle_alpha   90.00
_cell.angle_beta   90.00
_cell.angle_gamma   90.00
#
_symmetry.space_group_name_H-M   'P 1'
#
loop_
_entity.id
_entity.type
_entity.pdbx_description
1 polymer ?
#
loop_
_entity_poly.entity_id
_entity_poly.type
_entity_poly.pdbx_seq_one_letter_code
_entity_poly.pdbx_strand_id
1 'polypeptide(L)'
;MADCMKLAEKELYTLLLESVGRAVAAGTLPVEPMNAFKIEVPADKSHGDFAANIAMVNAKAFRMPPRKIAEAIFNELQLQGSSFEKAEIAGPGFMNFFLKRQWFSKTVQTVLAEGEDYGKTETGAGKRILVEFVSANPTGPMHVGNARGGALGDSLAEILNWAGYHAEREFYINDAGNQIEKFATSLEVRYLQLFDPSVPMPEDAYQGVDIIEHAEAFRDLYGDKYVNCDSKQRRDALVGYALPKNIAGLERDLKKYRIVYDNWFRESTLHKNGSVKHVVEELTKRGYTYEQDGAVWFKATEFGADKDFVLVRANGIPTYIVPDIAYHYDKLMTRHFDRAIDILGADHHGYVPRLKAALTAMGADANRLDVVLMQMVMLMRDGEVVKLSKRSGKAITLVTLLDEIPIDAARFFFNTREANSHFEFDLDLAVEQSSQNPVYYVQYAHARICSLLRNMEEEGVSVGEADLSVLNLLEQPQEIALIRHLAALPSRIDAAAASYDPSEMTKYATELATLFHKFYDACTVKHAEPELQQARLLLCQAAKQALRNTLRILKIDCPEKM
;
A
#
# COMPACT_ATOMS: atom_id res chain seq x y z
N MET A 1 -0.52 0.66 21.91
CA MET A 1 -1.83 0.73 21.26
C MET A 1 -2.48 -0.65 21.35
N ALA A 2 -3.74 -0.73 21.72
CA ALA A 2 -4.38 -1.99 22.07
C ALA A 2 -5.10 -2.60 20.87
N ASP A 3 -4.53 -3.62 20.24
CA ASP A 3 -5.28 -4.49 19.34
C ASP A 3 -6.15 -5.45 20.17
N CYS A 4 -7.43 -5.08 20.39
CA CYS A 4 -8.36 -5.85 21.20
C CYS A 4 -8.55 -7.28 20.69
N MET A 5 -8.49 -7.50 19.35
CA MET A 5 -8.59 -8.82 18.75
C MET A 5 -7.37 -9.69 19.06
N LYS A 6 -6.15 -9.16 18.85
CA LYS A 6 -4.90 -9.88 19.19
C LYS A 6 -4.75 -10.15 20.69
N LEU A 7 -5.22 -9.23 21.53
CA LEU A 7 -5.20 -9.45 22.98
C LEU A 7 -6.14 -10.60 23.36
N ALA A 8 -7.36 -10.64 22.82
CA ALA A 8 -8.30 -11.73 23.06
C ALA A 8 -7.79 -13.07 22.48
N GLU A 9 -7.20 -13.06 21.29
CA GLU A 9 -6.58 -14.25 20.69
C GLU A 9 -5.43 -14.80 21.55
N LYS A 10 -4.53 -13.92 22.03
CA LYS A 10 -3.42 -14.31 22.91
C LYS A 10 -3.91 -14.85 24.26
N GLU A 11 -4.95 -14.22 24.82
CA GLU A 11 -5.61 -14.71 26.04
C GLU A 11 -6.18 -16.12 25.82
N LEU A 12 -6.92 -16.32 24.71
CA LEU A 12 -7.50 -17.61 24.36
C LEU A 12 -6.43 -18.68 24.15
N TYR A 13 -5.34 -18.34 23.47
CA TYR A 13 -4.22 -19.25 23.27
C TYR A 13 -3.64 -19.74 24.62
N THR A 14 -3.47 -18.82 25.56
CA THR A 14 -2.98 -19.12 26.90
C THR A 14 -3.98 -20.02 27.68
N LEU A 15 -5.27 -19.68 27.66
CA LEU A 15 -6.34 -20.47 28.30
C LEU A 15 -6.38 -21.91 27.77
N LEU A 16 -6.21 -22.10 26.47
CA LEU A 16 -6.19 -23.42 25.84
C LEU A 16 -4.98 -24.23 26.29
N LEU A 17 -3.78 -23.63 26.32
CA LEU A 17 -2.56 -24.28 26.80
C LEU A 17 -2.68 -24.72 28.27
N GLU A 18 -3.19 -23.85 29.11
CA GLU A 18 -3.42 -24.16 30.52
C GLU A 18 -4.45 -25.27 30.71
N SER A 19 -5.52 -25.27 29.88
CA SER A 19 -6.55 -26.32 29.93
C SER A 19 -5.99 -27.68 29.49
N VAL A 20 -5.13 -27.73 28.47
CA VAL A 20 -4.40 -28.95 28.10
C VAL A 20 -3.52 -29.40 29.24
N GLY A 21 -2.76 -28.50 29.90
CA GLY A 21 -1.94 -28.84 31.07
C GLY A 21 -2.75 -29.47 32.22
N ARG A 22 -3.92 -28.91 32.52
CA ARG A 22 -4.85 -29.47 33.53
C ARG A 22 -5.40 -30.81 33.10
N ALA A 23 -5.79 -31.01 31.85
CA ALA A 23 -6.29 -32.28 31.32
C ALA A 23 -5.22 -33.39 31.35
N VAL A 24 -3.96 -33.04 31.08
CA VAL A 24 -2.83 -33.97 31.24
C VAL A 24 -2.61 -34.32 32.70
N ALA A 25 -2.63 -33.35 33.60
CA ALA A 25 -2.50 -33.60 35.05
C ALA A 25 -3.65 -34.45 35.61
N ALA A 26 -4.86 -34.29 35.09
CA ALA A 26 -6.03 -35.10 35.40
C ALA A 26 -6.02 -36.51 34.75
N GLY A 27 -5.04 -36.79 33.88
CA GLY A 27 -4.92 -38.07 33.16
C GLY A 27 -5.96 -38.28 32.04
N THR A 28 -6.68 -37.22 31.63
CA THR A 28 -7.66 -37.27 30.54
C THR A 28 -7.02 -37.06 29.18
N LEU A 29 -5.83 -36.44 29.12
CA LEU A 29 -4.97 -36.36 27.95
C LEU A 29 -3.60 -37.00 28.23
N PRO A 30 -2.95 -37.62 27.25
CA PRO A 30 -1.61 -38.20 27.41
C PRO A 30 -0.52 -37.13 27.53
N VAL A 31 0.60 -37.51 28.15
CA VAL A 31 1.83 -36.70 28.23
C VAL A 31 2.59 -36.86 26.92
N GLU A 32 2.19 -36.14 25.88
CA GLU A 32 2.81 -36.19 24.56
C GLU A 32 3.08 -34.75 24.04
N PRO A 33 4.10 -34.55 23.18
CA PRO A 33 4.36 -33.26 22.58
C PRO A 33 3.17 -32.78 21.75
N MET A 34 2.77 -31.53 21.94
CA MET A 34 1.64 -30.94 21.24
C MET A 34 2.09 -30.26 19.99
N ASN A 35 1.34 -30.45 18.88
CA ASN A 35 1.52 -29.71 17.65
C ASN A 35 1.00 -28.26 17.81
N ALA A 36 1.60 -27.33 17.09
CA ALA A 36 1.09 -25.97 17.00
C ALA A 36 -0.34 -25.96 16.42
N PHE A 37 -1.19 -25.16 16.99
CA PHE A 37 -2.58 -24.98 16.55
C PHE A 37 -2.86 -23.53 16.16
N LYS A 38 -3.98 -23.31 15.48
CA LYS A 38 -4.42 -21.98 15.05
C LYS A 38 -5.70 -21.59 15.75
N ILE A 39 -5.82 -20.30 16.02
CA ILE A 39 -7.06 -19.63 16.38
C ILE A 39 -7.45 -18.78 15.18
N GLU A 40 -8.70 -18.88 14.76
CA GLU A 40 -9.23 -18.20 13.58
C GLU A 40 -10.52 -17.46 13.94
N VAL A 41 -10.81 -16.39 13.22
CA VAL A 41 -12.10 -15.67 13.32
C VAL A 41 -13.06 -16.31 12.32
N PRO A 42 -14.12 -17.02 12.77
CA PRO A 42 -15.05 -17.68 11.87
C PRO A 42 -15.77 -16.68 10.94
N ALA A 43 -15.93 -17.06 9.68
CA ALA A 43 -16.72 -16.26 8.72
C ALA A 43 -18.21 -16.25 9.14
N ASP A 44 -18.75 -17.41 9.52
CA ASP A 44 -20.10 -17.53 10.08
C ASP A 44 -20.08 -17.25 11.59
N LYS A 45 -20.74 -16.17 11.98
CA LYS A 45 -20.78 -15.69 13.38
C LYS A 45 -21.59 -16.57 14.32
N SER A 46 -22.38 -17.52 13.81
CA SER A 46 -22.99 -18.57 14.63
C SER A 46 -21.94 -19.51 15.26
N HIS A 47 -20.76 -19.57 14.68
CA HIS A 47 -19.60 -20.32 15.21
C HIS A 47 -18.75 -19.51 16.22
N GLY A 48 -19.28 -18.38 16.72
CA GLY A 48 -18.61 -17.55 17.72
C GLY A 48 -17.68 -16.48 17.15
N ASP A 49 -16.88 -15.92 18.04
CA ASP A 49 -15.91 -14.86 17.71
C ASP A 49 -14.54 -15.42 17.35
N PHE A 50 -14.18 -16.55 17.94
CA PHE A 50 -12.95 -17.31 17.66
C PHE A 50 -13.23 -18.80 17.57
N ALA A 51 -12.47 -19.50 16.74
CA ALA A 51 -12.47 -20.95 16.63
C ALA A 51 -11.04 -21.50 16.72
N ALA A 52 -10.83 -22.54 17.51
CA ALA A 52 -9.53 -23.19 17.66
C ALA A 52 -9.57 -24.61 17.11
N ASN A 53 -8.54 -24.99 16.36
CA ASN A 53 -8.38 -26.33 15.78
C ASN A 53 -7.48 -27.26 16.62
N ILE A 54 -7.20 -26.90 17.89
CA ILE A 54 -6.25 -27.57 18.78
C ILE A 54 -6.47 -29.07 18.88
N ALA A 55 -7.70 -29.53 19.00
CA ALA A 55 -8.04 -30.94 19.09
C ALA A 55 -7.81 -31.69 17.76
N MET A 56 -8.10 -31.02 16.65
CA MET A 56 -7.95 -31.59 15.30
C MET A 56 -6.48 -31.89 14.98
N VAL A 57 -5.60 -30.90 15.18
CA VAL A 57 -4.18 -31.03 14.84
C VAL A 57 -3.41 -31.97 15.76
N ASN A 58 -3.92 -32.21 16.98
CA ASN A 58 -3.30 -33.07 18.00
C ASN A 58 -3.86 -34.49 18.04
N ALA A 59 -4.85 -34.84 17.21
CA ALA A 59 -5.47 -36.17 17.20
C ALA A 59 -4.47 -37.33 17.04
N LYS A 60 -3.50 -37.15 16.11
CA LYS A 60 -2.46 -38.16 15.86
C LYS A 60 -1.43 -38.21 16.99
N ALA A 61 -1.02 -37.07 17.53
CA ALA A 61 -0.04 -37.01 18.62
C ALA A 61 -0.59 -37.67 19.88
N PHE A 62 -1.82 -37.34 20.25
CA PHE A 62 -2.50 -37.91 21.45
C PHE A 62 -3.13 -39.29 21.21
N ARG A 63 -3.13 -39.79 19.95
CA ARG A 63 -3.75 -41.07 19.56
C ARG A 63 -5.21 -41.19 20.04
N MET A 64 -5.93 -40.07 19.95
CA MET A 64 -7.32 -39.95 20.42
C MET A 64 -8.19 -39.30 19.33
N PRO A 65 -9.49 -39.63 19.28
CA PRO A 65 -10.42 -38.90 18.38
C PRO A 65 -10.43 -37.39 18.74
N PRO A 66 -10.43 -36.48 17.73
CA PRO A 66 -10.38 -35.04 18.00
C PRO A 66 -11.48 -34.56 18.95
N ARG A 67 -12.70 -35.09 18.79
CA ARG A 67 -13.83 -34.74 19.69
C ARG A 67 -13.57 -35.09 21.16
N LYS A 68 -12.91 -36.23 21.42
CA LYS A 68 -12.53 -36.64 22.80
C LYS A 68 -11.46 -35.72 23.39
N ILE A 69 -10.53 -35.26 22.53
CA ILE A 69 -9.53 -34.29 22.96
C ILE A 69 -10.20 -32.94 23.26
N ALA A 70 -11.13 -32.49 22.41
CA ALA A 70 -11.88 -31.26 22.63
C ALA A 70 -12.72 -31.35 23.94
N GLU A 71 -13.38 -32.48 24.21
CA GLU A 71 -14.12 -32.72 25.44
C GLU A 71 -13.21 -32.66 26.68
N ALA A 72 -12.02 -33.28 26.63
CA ALA A 72 -11.05 -33.24 27.71
C ALA A 72 -10.55 -31.81 28.00
N ILE A 73 -10.22 -31.06 26.97
CA ILE A 73 -9.81 -29.64 27.08
C ILE A 73 -10.96 -28.79 27.62
N PHE A 74 -12.17 -28.98 27.10
CA PHE A 74 -13.36 -28.21 27.47
C PHE A 74 -13.71 -28.39 28.95
N ASN A 75 -13.61 -29.60 29.49
CA ASN A 75 -13.90 -29.89 30.90
C ASN A 75 -12.94 -29.19 31.86
N GLU A 76 -11.73 -28.88 31.40
CA GLU A 76 -10.71 -28.17 32.18
C GLU A 76 -10.65 -26.66 31.85
N LEU A 77 -11.55 -26.18 30.98
CA LEU A 77 -11.54 -24.80 30.54
C LEU A 77 -12.08 -23.85 31.60
N GLN A 78 -11.31 -22.86 31.98
CA GLN A 78 -11.66 -21.84 32.98
C GLN A 78 -11.82 -20.48 32.33
N LEU A 79 -13.07 -20.07 32.06
CA LEU A 79 -13.38 -18.77 31.43
C LEU A 79 -13.61 -17.64 32.45
N GLN A 80 -13.64 -17.94 33.76
CA GLN A 80 -13.83 -16.92 34.78
C GLN A 80 -12.65 -15.91 34.76
N GLY A 81 -12.96 -14.61 34.70
CA GLY A 81 -11.96 -13.56 34.64
C GLY A 81 -11.43 -13.27 33.23
N SER A 82 -11.74 -14.11 32.22
CA SER A 82 -11.32 -13.89 30.83
C SER A 82 -12.29 -13.02 30.04
N SER A 83 -11.90 -12.69 28.81
CA SER A 83 -12.73 -11.98 27.82
C SER A 83 -13.86 -12.84 27.24
N PHE A 84 -13.91 -14.13 27.54
CA PHE A 84 -14.86 -15.10 26.96
C PHE A 84 -15.96 -15.46 27.93
N GLU A 85 -17.21 -15.50 27.46
CA GLU A 85 -18.37 -15.91 28.25
C GLU A 85 -18.71 -17.38 28.06
N LYS A 86 -18.43 -17.95 26.87
CA LYS A 86 -18.90 -19.26 26.47
C LYS A 86 -17.91 -19.92 25.50
N ALA A 87 -17.83 -21.24 25.59
CA ALA A 87 -17.18 -22.09 24.60
C ALA A 87 -18.13 -23.20 24.16
N GLU A 88 -17.97 -23.72 22.94
CA GLU A 88 -18.74 -24.83 22.38
C GLU A 88 -17.83 -25.74 21.56
N ILE A 89 -18.12 -27.05 21.58
CA ILE A 89 -17.46 -28.02 20.71
C ILE A 89 -18.31 -28.21 19.46
N ALA A 90 -17.75 -27.91 18.29
CA ALA A 90 -18.42 -28.01 17.02
C ALA A 90 -17.83 -29.12 16.13
N GLY A 91 -18.71 -29.81 15.40
CA GLY A 91 -18.31 -30.84 14.44
C GLY A 91 -17.38 -31.90 15.02
N PRO A 92 -16.28 -32.26 14.32
CA PRO A 92 -15.36 -33.31 14.73
C PRO A 92 -14.43 -32.96 15.91
N GLY A 93 -14.45 -31.71 16.38
CA GLY A 93 -13.58 -31.28 17.49
C GLY A 93 -13.04 -29.85 17.37
N PHE A 94 -13.67 -28.97 16.58
CA PHE A 94 -13.42 -27.54 16.67
C PHE A 94 -13.96 -27.01 17.99
N MET A 95 -13.28 -26.03 18.55
CA MET A 95 -13.70 -25.34 19.76
C MET A 95 -14.01 -23.88 19.42
N ASN A 96 -15.27 -23.48 19.59
CA ASN A 96 -15.77 -22.13 19.28
C ASN A 96 -15.91 -21.33 20.58
N PHE A 97 -15.51 -20.05 20.54
CA PHE A 97 -15.47 -19.18 21.70
C PHE A 97 -16.25 -17.88 21.42
N PHE A 98 -16.98 -17.44 22.41
CA PHE A 98 -17.85 -16.24 22.35
C PHE A 98 -17.33 -15.20 23.34
N LEU A 99 -17.17 -13.97 22.87
CA LEU A 99 -16.70 -12.86 23.67
C LEU A 99 -17.79 -12.34 24.62
N LYS A 100 -17.38 -11.89 25.78
CA LYS A 100 -18.26 -11.21 26.75
C LYS A 100 -18.72 -9.86 26.22
N ARG A 101 -19.92 -9.42 26.61
CA ARG A 101 -20.44 -8.10 26.32
C ARG A 101 -19.45 -6.98 26.68
N GLN A 102 -18.82 -7.09 27.84
CA GLN A 102 -17.85 -6.11 28.31
C GLN A 102 -16.65 -5.93 27.35
N TRP A 103 -16.30 -6.94 26.56
CA TRP A 103 -15.24 -6.83 25.56
C TRP A 103 -15.65 -5.86 24.44
N PHE A 104 -16.91 -5.93 23.98
CA PHE A 104 -17.42 -5.00 22.96
C PHE A 104 -17.45 -3.57 23.47
N SER A 105 -17.90 -3.36 24.71
CA SER A 105 -17.90 -2.03 25.36
C SER A 105 -16.49 -1.46 25.47
N LYS A 106 -15.51 -2.25 25.90
CA LYS A 106 -14.11 -1.86 25.95
C LYS A 106 -13.54 -1.51 24.57
N THR A 107 -13.96 -2.21 23.53
CA THR A 107 -13.54 -1.90 22.17
C THR A 107 -13.98 -0.48 21.77
N VAL A 108 -15.24 -0.13 21.97
CA VAL A 108 -15.74 1.24 21.69
C VAL A 108 -14.96 2.28 22.51
N GLN A 109 -14.77 2.03 23.79
CA GLN A 109 -13.98 2.90 24.67
C GLN A 109 -12.54 3.07 24.17
N THR A 110 -11.89 1.99 23.72
CA THR A 110 -10.53 2.03 23.17
C THR A 110 -10.46 2.86 21.88
N VAL A 111 -11.40 2.66 20.95
CA VAL A 111 -11.48 3.47 19.71
C VAL A 111 -11.55 4.96 20.04
N LEU A 112 -12.40 5.33 20.98
CA LEU A 112 -12.60 6.73 21.38
C LEU A 112 -11.38 7.30 22.14
N ALA A 113 -10.75 6.49 23.00
CA ALA A 113 -9.58 6.91 23.76
C ALA A 113 -8.32 7.08 22.90
N GLU A 114 -8.08 6.19 21.94
CA GLU A 114 -6.95 6.27 21.03
C GLU A 114 -7.17 7.29 19.89
N GLY A 115 -8.42 7.58 19.54
CA GLY A 115 -8.79 8.64 18.59
C GLY A 115 -8.06 8.53 17.26
N GLU A 116 -7.30 9.56 16.89
CA GLU A 116 -6.56 9.63 15.62
C GLU A 116 -5.46 8.56 15.47
N ASP A 117 -5.05 7.93 16.56
CA ASP A 117 -4.04 6.87 16.57
C ASP A 117 -4.66 5.47 16.57
N TYR A 118 -6.00 5.35 16.71
CA TYR A 118 -6.65 4.05 16.67
C TYR A 118 -6.43 3.33 15.36
N GLY A 119 -5.96 2.10 15.43
CA GLY A 119 -5.59 1.27 14.30
C GLY A 119 -4.08 1.11 14.11
N LYS A 120 -3.26 2.00 14.67
CA LYS A 120 -1.81 1.86 14.63
C LYS A 120 -1.35 0.62 15.41
N THR A 121 -0.30 -0.03 14.91
CA THR A 121 0.32 -1.18 15.55
C THR A 121 1.84 -0.99 15.66
N GLU A 122 2.51 -1.91 16.33
CA GLU A 122 3.97 -1.90 16.46
C GLU A 122 4.62 -3.12 15.79
N THR A 123 3.91 -3.76 14.86
CA THR A 123 4.36 -4.96 14.15
C THR A 123 5.69 -4.73 13.43
N GLY A 124 5.89 -3.54 12.89
CA GLY A 124 7.12 -3.13 12.20
C GLY A 124 8.34 -2.94 13.11
N ALA A 125 8.13 -2.78 14.44
CA ALA A 125 9.20 -2.57 15.42
C ALA A 125 10.21 -1.47 15.03
N GLY A 126 9.76 -0.42 14.33
CA GLY A 126 10.59 0.71 13.88
C GLY A 126 11.57 0.40 12.76
N LYS A 127 11.47 -0.77 12.10
CA LYS A 127 12.34 -1.11 10.95
C LYS A 127 12.16 -0.12 9.82
N ARG A 128 13.28 0.27 9.20
CA ARG A 128 13.31 1.22 8.09
C ARG A 128 13.00 0.53 6.78
N ILE A 129 11.99 1.02 6.07
CA ILE A 129 11.59 0.51 4.76
C ILE A 129 11.64 1.65 3.74
N LEU A 130 12.23 1.38 2.57
CA LEU A 130 12.15 2.29 1.44
C LEU A 130 11.07 1.79 0.49
N VAL A 131 10.13 2.67 0.11
CA VAL A 131 9.11 2.39 -0.90
C VAL A 131 9.37 3.26 -2.11
N GLU A 132 9.82 2.65 -3.20
CA GLU A 132 10.01 3.31 -4.50
C GLU A 132 8.79 3.07 -5.39
N PHE A 133 8.26 4.15 -5.96
CA PHE A 133 7.11 4.06 -6.85
C PHE A 133 7.01 5.24 -7.81
N VAL A 134 6.30 5.06 -8.92
CA VAL A 134 6.19 5.97 -10.06
C VAL A 134 7.50 6.03 -10.86
N SER A 135 8.53 6.66 -10.35
CA SER A 135 9.88 6.78 -10.94
C SER A 135 9.86 7.03 -12.46
N ALA A 136 8.98 7.96 -12.90
CA ALA A 136 8.78 8.27 -14.31
C ALA A 136 9.97 9.06 -14.86
N ASN A 137 10.31 8.82 -16.15
CA ASN A 137 11.36 9.57 -16.83
C ASN A 137 11.03 11.07 -16.87
N PRO A 138 11.98 11.96 -16.51
CA PRO A 138 11.76 13.40 -16.47
C PRO A 138 11.82 14.05 -17.88
N THR A 139 11.32 13.34 -18.88
CA THR A 139 11.34 13.76 -20.29
C THR A 139 9.99 14.24 -20.82
N GLY A 140 9.01 14.40 -19.93
CA GLY A 140 7.67 14.88 -20.23
C GLY A 140 6.69 14.65 -19.08
N PRO A 141 5.39 14.95 -19.27
CA PRO A 141 4.36 14.79 -18.26
C PRO A 141 4.09 13.31 -17.95
N MET A 142 3.67 13.03 -16.71
CA MET A 142 3.31 11.68 -16.27
C MET A 142 2.04 11.17 -16.97
N HIS A 143 2.07 9.92 -17.40
CA HIS A 143 0.91 9.22 -17.94
C HIS A 143 -0.04 8.74 -16.84
N VAL A 144 -1.30 8.52 -17.20
CA VAL A 144 -2.31 7.95 -16.30
C VAL A 144 -1.89 6.63 -15.66
N GLY A 145 -1.08 5.81 -16.32
CA GLY A 145 -0.52 4.57 -15.75
C GLY A 145 0.30 4.82 -14.48
N ASN A 146 0.96 5.97 -14.37
CA ASN A 146 1.69 6.36 -13.16
C ASN A 146 0.75 6.72 -11.99
N ALA A 147 -0.50 7.09 -12.27
CA ALA A 147 -1.48 7.44 -11.23
C ALA A 147 -1.79 6.25 -10.32
N ARG A 148 -1.97 5.04 -10.89
CA ARG A 148 -2.19 3.82 -10.10
C ARG A 148 -0.99 3.51 -9.22
N GLY A 149 0.22 3.51 -9.80
CA GLY A 149 1.46 3.28 -9.05
C GLY A 149 1.66 4.29 -7.93
N GLY A 150 1.30 5.54 -8.19
CA GLY A 150 1.32 6.62 -7.20
C GLY A 150 0.35 6.38 -6.03
N ALA A 151 -0.90 6.02 -6.31
CA ALA A 151 -1.89 5.73 -5.27
C ALA A 151 -1.49 4.51 -4.43
N LEU A 152 -1.09 3.40 -5.09
CA LEU A 152 -0.66 2.18 -4.42
C LEU A 152 0.58 2.40 -3.55
N GLY A 153 1.63 3.04 -4.10
CA GLY A 153 2.89 3.25 -3.38
C GLY A 153 2.75 4.17 -2.19
N ASP A 154 2.06 5.28 -2.36
CA ASP A 154 1.85 6.24 -1.27
C ASP A 154 0.96 5.68 -0.16
N SER A 155 -0.11 4.94 -0.52
CA SER A 155 -0.97 4.27 0.46
C SER A 155 -0.24 3.13 1.17
N LEU A 156 0.60 2.34 0.46
CA LEU A 156 1.42 1.31 1.07
C LEU A 156 2.42 1.88 2.08
N ALA A 157 3.11 2.97 1.73
CA ALA A 157 4.03 3.64 2.66
C ALA A 157 3.30 4.12 3.93
N GLU A 158 2.08 4.64 3.79
CA GLU A 158 1.27 5.05 4.93
C GLU A 158 0.81 3.86 5.79
N ILE A 159 0.34 2.76 5.16
CA ILE A 159 -0.02 1.51 5.84
C ILE A 159 1.18 0.96 6.65
N LEU A 160 2.38 0.94 6.06
CA LEU A 160 3.59 0.51 6.74
C LEU A 160 3.91 1.39 7.96
N ASN A 161 3.76 2.72 7.84
CA ASN A 161 3.93 3.63 8.97
C ASN A 161 2.89 3.38 10.09
N TRP A 162 1.65 3.10 9.71
CA TRP A 162 0.60 2.73 10.68
C TRP A 162 0.86 1.36 11.33
N ALA A 163 1.51 0.44 10.61
CA ALA A 163 1.94 -0.85 11.15
C ALA A 163 3.24 -0.78 12.00
N GLY A 164 3.77 0.42 12.28
CA GLY A 164 4.93 0.62 13.15
C GLY A 164 6.28 0.46 12.46
N TYR A 165 6.33 0.47 11.14
CA TYR A 165 7.58 0.64 10.38
C TYR A 165 7.93 2.13 10.25
N HIS A 166 9.14 2.42 9.81
CA HIS A 166 9.56 3.73 9.34
C HIS A 166 9.73 3.68 7.83
N ALA A 167 8.63 3.94 7.10
CA ALA A 167 8.58 3.86 5.65
C ALA A 167 8.89 5.23 5.03
N GLU A 168 9.93 5.28 4.19
CA GLU A 168 10.36 6.44 3.41
C GLU A 168 9.92 6.25 1.94
N ARG A 169 9.38 7.32 1.33
CA ARG A 169 8.95 7.37 -0.07
C ARG A 169 10.09 7.88 -0.93
N GLU A 170 10.43 7.18 -2.00
CA GLU A 170 11.49 7.59 -2.91
C GLU A 170 11.02 7.62 -4.36
N PHE A 171 11.39 8.68 -5.06
CA PHE A 171 11.25 8.81 -6.50
C PHE A 171 12.64 8.71 -7.13
N TYR A 172 12.86 7.74 -8.01
CA TYR A 172 14.09 7.64 -8.79
C TYR A 172 14.01 8.49 -10.04
N ILE A 173 14.93 9.44 -10.17
CA ILE A 173 15.05 10.31 -11.33
C ILE A 173 16.10 9.73 -12.27
N ASN A 174 15.66 9.21 -13.41
CA ASN A 174 16.55 8.81 -14.50
C ASN A 174 17.05 10.07 -15.25
N ASP A 175 18.05 10.76 -14.68
CA ASP A 175 18.67 11.96 -15.21
C ASP A 175 20.01 11.68 -15.92
N ALA A 176 20.24 10.44 -16.35
CA ALA A 176 21.41 9.97 -17.07
C ALA A 176 21.04 8.98 -18.19
N GLY A 177 22.01 8.61 -19.03
CA GLY A 177 21.85 7.56 -20.04
C GLY A 177 21.01 7.93 -21.25
N ASN A 178 20.53 6.88 -21.96
CA ASN A 178 19.98 7.01 -23.30
C ASN A 178 18.70 7.89 -23.40
N GLN A 179 17.87 7.91 -22.35
CA GLN A 179 16.65 8.72 -22.36
C GLN A 179 16.96 10.22 -22.34
N ILE A 180 17.99 10.61 -21.59
CA ILE A 180 18.45 12.01 -21.54
C ILE A 180 19.12 12.41 -22.84
N GLU A 181 19.87 11.50 -23.48
CA GLU A 181 20.46 11.78 -24.80
C GLU A 181 19.36 12.01 -25.88
N LYS A 182 18.30 11.21 -25.87
CA LYS A 182 17.14 11.43 -26.75
C LYS A 182 16.43 12.74 -26.46
N PHE A 183 16.25 13.06 -25.17
CA PHE A 183 15.67 14.33 -24.74
C PHE A 183 16.53 15.52 -25.22
N ALA A 184 17.83 15.44 -25.03
CA ALA A 184 18.78 16.45 -25.50
C ALA A 184 18.73 16.67 -27.01
N THR A 185 18.68 15.57 -27.78
CA THR A 185 18.55 15.61 -29.25
C THR A 185 17.23 16.26 -29.68
N SER A 186 16.14 15.90 -29.00
CA SER A 186 14.81 16.45 -29.30
C SER A 186 14.74 17.97 -29.07
N LEU A 187 15.27 18.42 -27.92
CA LEU A 187 15.38 19.84 -27.60
C LEU A 187 16.27 20.59 -28.57
N GLU A 188 17.43 20.02 -28.92
CA GLU A 188 18.38 20.62 -29.87
C GLU A 188 17.72 20.84 -31.21
N VAL A 189 17.07 19.83 -31.78
CA VAL A 189 16.42 19.92 -33.07
C VAL A 189 15.28 20.96 -33.05
N ARG A 190 14.43 20.93 -32.03
CA ARG A 190 13.34 21.92 -31.91
C ARG A 190 13.86 23.35 -31.77
N TYR A 191 14.92 23.56 -30.98
CA TYR A 191 15.55 24.88 -30.87
C TYR A 191 16.11 25.36 -32.22
N LEU A 192 16.84 24.51 -32.97
CA LEU A 192 17.39 24.84 -34.27
C LEU A 192 16.28 25.11 -35.31
N GLN A 193 15.18 24.35 -35.29
CA GLN A 193 14.02 24.55 -36.19
C GLN A 193 13.36 25.93 -36.02
N LEU A 194 13.53 26.61 -34.88
CA LEU A 194 13.05 27.98 -34.69
C LEU A 194 13.82 29.01 -35.51
N PHE A 195 15.01 28.66 -36.00
CA PHE A 195 15.87 29.52 -36.87
C PHE A 195 16.01 28.98 -38.29
N ASP A 196 15.98 27.65 -38.46
CA ASP A 196 16.00 26.97 -39.75
C ASP A 196 15.00 25.79 -39.75
N PRO A 197 13.79 26.00 -40.27
CA PRO A 197 12.75 24.96 -40.32
C PRO A 197 13.12 23.70 -41.11
N SER A 198 14.20 23.72 -41.90
CA SER A 198 14.66 22.56 -42.67
C SER A 198 15.40 21.49 -41.87
N VAL A 199 15.76 21.77 -40.62
CA VAL A 199 16.45 20.82 -39.74
C VAL A 199 15.57 19.58 -39.50
N PRO A 200 16.03 18.36 -39.89
CA PRO A 200 15.21 17.16 -39.83
C PRO A 200 15.05 16.66 -38.36
N MET A 201 13.83 16.24 -38.01
CA MET A 201 13.57 15.61 -36.74
C MET A 201 13.87 14.10 -36.82
N PRO A 202 14.72 13.52 -35.96
CA PRO A 202 14.93 12.08 -35.90
C PRO A 202 13.63 11.31 -35.57
N GLU A 203 13.45 10.11 -36.15
CA GLU A 203 12.24 9.29 -35.96
C GLU A 203 12.03 8.89 -34.52
N ASP A 204 13.13 8.66 -33.76
CA ASP A 204 13.11 8.23 -32.38
C ASP A 204 13.16 9.37 -31.36
N ALA A 205 13.09 10.61 -31.80
CA ALA A 205 13.07 11.80 -30.95
C ALA A 205 11.68 12.02 -30.30
N TYR A 206 11.66 12.68 -29.15
CA TYR A 206 10.42 13.10 -28.51
C TYR A 206 9.77 14.23 -29.31
N GLN A 207 8.47 14.08 -29.55
CA GLN A 207 7.71 15.02 -30.38
C GLN A 207 6.60 15.75 -29.60
N GLY A 208 6.62 15.67 -28.28
CA GLY A 208 5.63 16.30 -27.40
C GLY A 208 5.62 17.84 -27.53
N VAL A 209 4.47 18.44 -27.20
CA VAL A 209 4.31 19.90 -27.17
C VAL A 209 5.26 20.56 -26.17
N ASP A 210 5.50 19.85 -25.04
CA ASP A 210 6.44 20.25 -23.99
C ASP A 210 7.87 20.49 -24.51
N ILE A 211 8.34 19.68 -25.47
CA ILE A 211 9.66 19.88 -26.11
C ILE A 211 9.70 21.19 -26.92
N ILE A 212 8.61 21.49 -27.62
CA ILE A 212 8.47 22.74 -28.38
C ILE A 212 8.48 23.95 -27.43
N GLU A 213 7.64 23.90 -26.39
CA GLU A 213 7.53 24.95 -25.38
C GLU A 213 8.89 25.22 -24.67
N HIS A 214 9.65 24.18 -24.36
CA HIS A 214 10.99 24.34 -23.80
C HIS A 214 11.96 25.00 -24.77
N ALA A 215 11.93 24.61 -26.04
CA ALA A 215 12.78 25.20 -27.08
C ALA A 215 12.45 26.69 -27.32
N GLU A 216 11.17 27.02 -27.39
CA GLU A 216 10.69 28.40 -27.53
C GLU A 216 11.09 29.27 -26.34
N ALA A 217 10.80 28.81 -25.13
CA ALA A 217 11.17 29.51 -23.91
C ALA A 217 12.69 29.66 -23.72
N PHE A 218 13.47 28.67 -24.17
CA PHE A 218 14.93 28.78 -24.21
C PHE A 218 15.42 29.83 -25.21
N ARG A 219 14.82 29.87 -26.41
CA ARG A 219 15.09 30.93 -27.41
C ARG A 219 14.76 32.33 -26.87
N ASP A 220 13.62 32.45 -26.17
CA ASP A 220 13.21 33.76 -25.63
C ASP A 220 14.18 34.29 -24.55
N LEU A 221 14.87 33.40 -23.85
CA LEU A 221 15.88 33.75 -22.83
C LEU A 221 17.27 34.00 -23.42
N TYR A 222 17.68 33.21 -24.40
CA TYR A 222 19.07 33.17 -24.89
C TYR A 222 19.24 33.58 -26.34
N GLY A 223 18.14 33.85 -27.10
CA GLY A 223 18.18 34.21 -28.50
C GLY A 223 18.82 33.11 -29.36
N ASP A 224 19.71 33.53 -30.25
CA ASP A 224 20.48 32.69 -31.18
C ASP A 224 21.85 32.25 -30.65
N LYS A 225 22.16 32.58 -29.39
CA LYS A 225 23.46 32.33 -28.73
C LYS A 225 24.01 30.92 -28.94
N TYR A 226 23.15 29.93 -28.98
CA TYR A 226 23.54 28.51 -29.06
C TYR A 226 23.35 27.93 -30.48
N VAL A 227 22.97 28.72 -31.48
CA VAL A 227 22.77 28.23 -32.88
C VAL A 227 24.08 27.78 -33.50
N ASN A 228 25.14 28.58 -33.34
CA ASN A 228 26.45 28.36 -33.97
C ASN A 228 27.49 27.69 -33.06
N CYS A 229 27.12 27.22 -31.87
CA CYS A 229 28.03 26.45 -31.02
C CYS A 229 28.04 24.95 -31.41
N ASP A 230 28.96 24.17 -30.83
CA ASP A 230 28.96 22.71 -30.99
C ASP A 230 27.71 22.07 -30.39
N SER A 231 27.34 20.89 -30.91
CA SER A 231 26.12 20.17 -30.50
C SER A 231 26.15 19.82 -29.02
N LYS A 232 27.31 19.44 -28.47
CA LYS A 232 27.42 19.08 -27.06
C LYS A 232 27.12 20.28 -26.16
N GLN A 233 27.73 21.42 -26.40
CA GLN A 233 27.49 22.66 -25.66
C GLN A 233 26.03 23.09 -25.71
N ARG A 234 25.38 22.95 -26.88
CA ARG A 234 23.97 23.27 -27.09
C ARG A 234 23.07 22.33 -26.29
N ARG A 235 23.30 21.03 -26.40
CA ARG A 235 22.53 20.00 -25.64
C ARG A 235 22.68 20.16 -24.14
N ASP A 236 23.90 20.36 -23.64
CA ASP A 236 24.15 20.58 -22.22
C ASP A 236 23.39 21.82 -21.71
N ALA A 237 23.35 22.93 -22.48
CA ALA A 237 22.61 24.12 -22.10
C ALA A 237 21.09 23.91 -22.11
N LEU A 238 20.56 23.25 -23.13
CA LEU A 238 19.12 22.96 -23.26
C LEU A 238 18.64 22.00 -22.19
N VAL A 239 19.37 20.91 -21.93
CA VAL A 239 19.03 19.96 -20.86
C VAL A 239 19.15 20.64 -19.50
N GLY A 240 20.21 21.43 -19.26
CA GLY A 240 20.38 22.19 -18.02
C GLY A 240 19.25 23.17 -17.74
N TYR A 241 18.57 23.66 -18.78
CA TYR A 241 17.39 24.52 -18.68
C TYR A 241 16.08 23.70 -18.49
N ALA A 242 15.84 22.68 -19.32
CA ALA A 242 14.56 21.99 -19.41
C ALA A 242 14.36 20.92 -18.32
N LEU A 243 15.41 20.13 -18.02
CA LEU A 243 15.31 19.00 -17.09
C LEU A 243 14.89 19.41 -15.66
N PRO A 244 15.47 20.47 -15.05
CA PRO A 244 15.01 20.92 -13.73
C PRO A 244 13.53 21.35 -13.73
N LYS A 245 13.05 21.91 -14.82
CA LYS A 245 11.64 22.34 -14.96
C LYS A 245 10.70 21.15 -15.07
N ASN A 246 11.09 20.11 -15.81
CA ASN A 246 10.33 18.86 -15.88
C ASN A 246 10.25 18.20 -14.52
N ILE A 247 11.36 18.09 -13.79
CA ILE A 247 11.38 17.51 -12.43
C ILE A 247 10.47 18.30 -11.50
N ALA A 248 10.55 19.62 -11.50
CA ALA A 248 9.65 20.46 -10.72
C ALA A 248 8.17 20.32 -11.14
N GLY A 249 7.92 20.06 -12.44
CA GLY A 249 6.60 19.72 -12.97
C GLY A 249 6.07 18.42 -12.39
N LEU A 250 6.88 17.36 -12.42
CA LEU A 250 6.51 16.05 -11.85
C LEU A 250 6.20 16.18 -10.35
N GLU A 251 7.03 16.90 -9.60
CA GLU A 251 6.80 17.13 -8.15
C GLU A 251 5.49 17.87 -7.90
N ARG A 252 5.21 18.94 -8.65
CA ARG A 252 3.96 19.70 -8.55
C ARG A 252 2.74 18.84 -8.85
N ASP A 253 2.79 18.02 -9.91
CA ASP A 253 1.67 17.18 -10.34
C ASP A 253 1.40 16.05 -9.33
N LEU A 254 2.46 15.45 -8.76
CA LEU A 254 2.35 14.46 -7.68
C LEU A 254 1.81 15.09 -6.39
N LYS A 255 2.23 16.31 -6.07
CA LYS A 255 1.68 17.05 -4.92
C LYS A 255 0.21 17.39 -5.11
N LYS A 256 -0.24 17.73 -6.33
CA LYS A 256 -1.67 17.86 -6.65
C LYS A 256 -2.41 16.56 -6.37
N TYR A 257 -1.78 15.40 -6.64
CA TYR A 257 -2.33 14.07 -6.35
C TYR A 257 -2.14 13.64 -4.88
N ARG A 258 -1.71 14.56 -4.00
CA ARG A 258 -1.44 14.37 -2.56
C ARG A 258 -0.29 13.40 -2.27
N ILE A 259 0.66 13.26 -3.19
CA ILE A 259 1.87 12.46 -3.04
C ILE A 259 3.04 13.39 -2.77
N VAL A 260 3.75 13.13 -1.66
CA VAL A 260 4.97 13.83 -1.28
C VAL A 260 6.04 12.80 -1.01
N TYR A 261 7.15 12.92 -1.70
CA TYR A 261 8.31 12.04 -1.50
C TYR A 261 9.26 12.60 -0.46
N ASP A 262 9.85 11.69 0.32
CA ASP A 262 10.89 12.01 1.29
C ASP A 262 12.24 12.24 0.59
N ASN A 263 12.48 11.54 -0.53
CA ASN A 263 13.70 11.67 -1.32
C ASN A 263 13.43 11.60 -2.83
N TRP A 264 14.13 12.45 -3.59
CA TRP A 264 14.22 12.46 -5.04
C TRP A 264 15.63 12.03 -5.44
N PHE A 265 15.82 10.72 -5.62
CA PHE A 265 17.13 10.14 -5.89
C PHE A 265 17.53 10.32 -7.36
N ARG A 266 18.72 10.84 -7.62
CA ARG A 266 19.23 11.07 -8.98
C ARG A 266 20.21 9.98 -9.42
N GLU A 267 19.95 9.35 -10.58
CA GLU A 267 20.85 8.36 -11.17
C GLU A 267 22.24 8.93 -11.41
N SER A 268 22.32 10.19 -11.87
CA SER A 268 23.60 10.87 -12.09
C SER A 268 24.54 10.90 -10.88
N THR A 269 24.00 10.76 -9.67
CA THR A 269 24.79 10.65 -8.43
C THR A 269 25.63 9.38 -8.41
N LEU A 270 25.06 8.24 -8.86
CA LEU A 270 25.75 6.95 -8.90
C LEU A 270 26.92 6.93 -9.90
N HIS A 271 26.78 7.69 -10.97
CA HIS A 271 27.86 7.88 -11.94
C HIS A 271 28.97 8.77 -11.40
N LYS A 272 28.60 9.90 -10.78
CA LYS A 272 29.55 10.88 -10.25
C LYS A 272 30.37 10.37 -9.06
N ASN A 273 29.74 9.60 -8.16
CA ASN A 273 30.40 9.05 -6.97
C ASN A 273 31.15 7.74 -7.23
N GLY A 274 31.10 7.21 -8.47
CA GLY A 274 31.78 5.98 -8.86
C GLY A 274 31.05 4.68 -8.51
N SER A 275 29.82 4.73 -7.96
CA SER A 275 29.07 3.52 -7.56
C SER A 275 28.83 2.57 -8.72
N VAL A 276 28.52 3.09 -9.91
CA VAL A 276 28.32 2.29 -11.14
C VAL A 276 29.60 1.52 -11.50
N LYS A 277 30.76 2.19 -11.44
CA LYS A 277 32.06 1.56 -11.69
C LYS A 277 32.41 0.53 -10.64
N HIS A 278 32.14 0.83 -9.37
CA HIS A 278 32.38 -0.07 -8.24
C HIS A 278 31.66 -1.41 -8.38
N VAL A 279 30.42 -1.44 -8.90
CA VAL A 279 29.69 -2.70 -9.15
C VAL A 279 30.48 -3.63 -10.07
N VAL A 280 30.98 -3.12 -11.19
CA VAL A 280 31.74 -3.91 -12.16
C VAL A 280 33.06 -4.39 -11.57
N GLU A 281 33.78 -3.48 -10.90
CA GLU A 281 35.07 -3.78 -10.25
C GLU A 281 34.92 -4.86 -9.16
N GLU A 282 33.90 -4.74 -8.31
CA GLU A 282 33.68 -5.68 -7.20
C GLU A 282 33.25 -7.07 -7.71
N LEU A 283 32.33 -7.13 -8.69
CA LEU A 283 31.95 -8.41 -9.30
C LEU A 283 33.13 -9.09 -10.01
N THR A 284 34.00 -8.30 -10.68
CA THR A 284 35.21 -8.82 -11.34
C THR A 284 36.22 -9.31 -10.32
N LYS A 285 36.48 -8.54 -9.26
CA LYS A 285 37.37 -8.91 -8.16
C LYS A 285 36.94 -10.21 -7.48
N ARG A 286 35.65 -10.46 -7.36
CA ARG A 286 35.09 -11.70 -6.81
C ARG A 286 35.12 -12.87 -7.78
N GLY A 287 35.50 -12.66 -9.06
CA GLY A 287 35.57 -13.71 -10.08
C GLY A 287 34.22 -14.04 -10.73
N TYR A 288 33.20 -13.19 -10.54
CA TYR A 288 31.86 -13.42 -11.07
C TYR A 288 31.62 -12.79 -12.44
N THR A 289 32.67 -12.34 -13.12
CA THR A 289 32.61 -11.84 -14.49
C THR A 289 33.50 -12.65 -15.44
N TYR A 290 33.22 -12.53 -16.74
CA TYR A 290 34.09 -13.04 -17.83
C TYR A 290 34.00 -12.10 -19.03
N GLU A 291 34.98 -12.16 -19.91
CA GLU A 291 34.98 -11.40 -21.16
C GLU A 291 34.56 -12.29 -22.32
N GLN A 292 33.64 -11.79 -23.14
CA GLN A 292 33.20 -12.41 -24.38
C GLN A 292 32.88 -11.33 -25.42
N ASP A 293 33.40 -11.45 -26.63
CA ASP A 293 33.19 -10.51 -27.75
C ASP A 293 33.51 -9.05 -27.38
N GLY A 294 34.54 -8.85 -26.55
CA GLY A 294 34.94 -7.52 -26.06
C GLY A 294 34.02 -6.91 -25.00
N ALA A 295 33.00 -7.61 -24.58
CA ALA A 295 32.06 -7.18 -23.52
C ALA A 295 32.36 -7.91 -22.21
N VAL A 296 32.07 -7.24 -21.09
CA VAL A 296 32.15 -7.85 -19.74
C VAL A 296 30.77 -8.39 -19.35
N TRP A 297 30.74 -9.71 -19.11
CA TRP A 297 29.52 -10.44 -18.74
C TRP A 297 29.51 -10.81 -17.26
N PHE A 298 28.35 -10.84 -16.64
CA PHE A 298 28.13 -11.35 -15.29
C PHE A 298 27.60 -12.77 -15.33
N LYS A 299 28.19 -13.67 -14.52
CA LYS A 299 27.83 -15.08 -14.35
C LYS A 299 26.55 -15.21 -13.48
N ALA A 300 25.44 -14.66 -13.96
CA ALA A 300 24.21 -14.57 -13.20
C ALA A 300 23.58 -15.94 -12.92
N THR A 301 23.84 -16.93 -13.78
CA THR A 301 23.35 -18.31 -13.61
C THR A 301 23.91 -18.98 -12.36
N GLU A 302 25.11 -18.60 -11.89
CA GLU A 302 25.68 -19.08 -10.63
C GLU A 302 24.86 -18.59 -9.39
N PHE A 303 24.03 -17.57 -9.56
CA PHE A 303 23.20 -16.95 -8.52
C PHE A 303 21.70 -17.13 -8.77
N GLY A 304 21.31 -18.09 -9.62
CA GLY A 304 19.92 -18.49 -9.83
C GLY A 304 19.15 -17.68 -10.88
N ALA A 305 19.81 -16.83 -11.67
CA ALA A 305 19.17 -16.21 -12.84
C ALA A 305 19.05 -17.21 -14.01
N ASP A 306 18.14 -16.93 -14.94
CA ASP A 306 17.87 -17.76 -16.12
C ASP A 306 19.03 -17.79 -17.12
N LYS A 307 19.81 -16.70 -17.19
CA LYS A 307 20.96 -16.53 -18.09
C LYS A 307 21.91 -15.44 -17.60
N ASP A 308 23.15 -15.55 -18.05
CA ASP A 308 24.16 -14.50 -17.88
C ASP A 308 23.81 -13.26 -18.71
N PHE A 309 24.33 -12.10 -18.32
CA PHE A 309 24.07 -10.86 -19.02
C PHE A 309 25.26 -9.91 -19.04
N VAL A 310 25.25 -9.00 -20.00
CA VAL A 310 26.32 -8.02 -20.22
C VAL A 310 26.23 -6.91 -19.17
N LEU A 311 27.32 -6.65 -18.46
CA LEU A 311 27.50 -5.48 -17.59
C LEU A 311 28.06 -4.31 -18.38
N VAL A 312 29.13 -4.53 -19.17
CA VAL A 312 29.79 -3.50 -19.95
C VAL A 312 29.88 -3.96 -21.40
N ARG A 313 29.39 -3.12 -22.31
CA ARG A 313 29.42 -3.37 -23.74
C ARG A 313 30.86 -3.30 -24.30
N ALA A 314 31.10 -3.83 -25.49
CA ALA A 314 32.39 -3.77 -26.17
C ALA A 314 32.92 -2.34 -26.36
N ASN A 315 32.07 -1.33 -26.38
CA ASN A 315 32.45 0.09 -26.45
C ASN A 315 32.81 0.70 -25.09
N GLY A 316 32.88 -0.09 -24.02
CA GLY A 316 33.21 0.34 -22.66
C GLY A 316 32.05 1.01 -21.88
N ILE A 317 30.84 1.08 -22.46
CA ILE A 317 29.68 1.71 -21.80
C ILE A 317 28.91 0.68 -20.98
N PRO A 318 28.67 0.91 -19.66
CA PRO A 318 27.81 0.06 -18.84
C PRO A 318 26.39 -0.07 -19.43
N THR A 319 25.79 -1.24 -19.24
CA THR A 319 24.38 -1.44 -19.56
C THR A 319 23.51 -0.85 -18.43
N TYR A 320 22.22 -0.62 -18.69
CA TYR A 320 21.28 -0.01 -17.74
C TYR A 320 21.10 -0.81 -16.43
N ILE A 321 21.39 -2.09 -16.42
CA ILE A 321 21.31 -2.91 -15.20
C ILE A 321 22.41 -2.56 -14.17
N VAL A 322 23.54 -2.02 -14.59
CA VAL A 322 24.65 -1.69 -13.68
C VAL A 322 24.29 -0.51 -12.76
N PRO A 323 23.75 0.61 -13.24
CA PRO A 323 23.18 1.65 -12.37
C PRO A 323 22.12 1.13 -11.41
N ASP A 324 21.23 0.24 -11.86
CA ASP A 324 20.21 -0.36 -10.99
C ASP A 324 20.79 -1.24 -9.88
N ILE A 325 21.81 -2.05 -10.19
CA ILE A 325 22.53 -2.81 -9.17
C ILE A 325 23.17 -1.86 -8.15
N ALA A 326 23.82 -0.78 -8.62
CA ALA A 326 24.44 0.21 -7.76
C ALA A 326 23.43 0.90 -6.85
N TYR A 327 22.26 1.23 -7.39
CA TYR A 327 21.18 1.88 -6.67
C TYR A 327 20.56 0.99 -5.59
N HIS A 328 20.25 -0.25 -5.90
CA HIS A 328 19.71 -1.19 -4.91
C HIS A 328 20.74 -1.62 -3.86
N TYR A 329 22.02 -1.68 -4.25
CA TYR A 329 23.11 -1.85 -3.30
C TYR A 329 23.19 -0.64 -2.35
N ASP A 330 23.04 0.58 -2.87
CA ASP A 330 23.00 1.80 -2.06
C ASP A 330 21.84 1.77 -1.05
N LYS A 331 20.62 1.42 -1.48
CA LYS A 331 19.46 1.28 -0.57
C LYS A 331 19.76 0.35 0.60
N LEU A 332 20.26 -0.85 0.32
CA LEU A 332 20.37 -1.92 1.30
C LEU A 332 21.67 -1.87 2.13
N MET A 333 22.78 -1.45 1.52
CA MET A 333 24.12 -1.57 2.12
C MET A 333 24.70 -0.23 2.56
N THR A 334 24.46 0.86 1.82
CA THR A 334 25.00 2.18 2.14
C THR A 334 24.06 2.95 3.06
N ARG A 335 22.76 2.96 2.70
CA ARG A 335 21.71 3.68 3.45
C ARG A 335 21.07 2.84 4.54
N HIS A 336 21.37 1.53 4.57
CA HIS A 336 20.97 0.59 5.62
C HIS A 336 19.45 0.49 5.83
N PHE A 337 18.64 0.50 4.77
CA PHE A 337 17.24 0.15 4.90
C PHE A 337 17.11 -1.35 5.22
N ASP A 338 16.27 -1.70 6.18
CA ASP A 338 15.99 -3.10 6.52
C ASP A 338 15.33 -3.84 5.36
N ARG A 339 14.55 -3.09 4.54
CA ARG A 339 13.88 -3.60 3.35
C ARG A 339 13.67 -2.48 2.33
N ALA A 340 13.74 -2.82 1.05
CA ALA A 340 13.32 -1.98 -0.07
C ALA A 340 12.13 -2.64 -0.77
N ILE A 341 11.13 -1.85 -1.12
CA ILE A 341 9.93 -2.28 -1.86
C ILE A 341 9.82 -1.41 -3.09
N ASP A 342 9.90 -2.01 -4.28
CA ASP A 342 9.77 -1.31 -5.54
C ASP A 342 8.43 -1.66 -6.19
N ILE A 343 7.64 -0.65 -6.60
CA ILE A 343 6.40 -0.84 -7.34
C ILE A 343 6.67 -0.60 -8.81
N LEU A 344 6.72 -1.69 -9.58
CA LEU A 344 7.08 -1.69 -11.00
C LEU A 344 5.94 -2.18 -11.88
N GLY A 345 5.98 -1.82 -13.17
CA GLY A 345 5.08 -2.40 -14.17
C GLY A 345 5.31 -3.91 -14.34
N ALA A 346 4.26 -4.63 -14.71
CA ALA A 346 4.30 -6.09 -14.87
C ALA A 346 5.30 -6.57 -15.94
N ASP A 347 5.69 -5.71 -16.87
CA ASP A 347 6.73 -5.95 -17.89
C ASP A 347 8.13 -6.16 -17.28
N HIS A 348 8.37 -5.75 -16.04
CA HIS A 348 9.62 -5.96 -15.32
C HIS A 348 9.77 -7.36 -14.69
N HIS A 349 8.78 -8.27 -14.83
CA HIS A 349 8.81 -9.61 -14.23
C HIS A 349 10.12 -10.38 -14.49
N GLY A 350 10.62 -10.40 -15.72
CA GLY A 350 11.87 -11.10 -16.08
C GLY A 350 13.16 -10.39 -15.63
N TYR A 351 13.05 -9.15 -15.15
CA TYR A 351 14.20 -8.34 -14.73
C TYR A 351 14.59 -8.59 -13.27
N VAL A 352 13.60 -8.79 -12.40
CA VAL A 352 13.77 -8.93 -10.96
C VAL A 352 14.77 -10.06 -10.56
N PRO A 353 14.70 -11.29 -11.11
CA PRO A 353 15.64 -12.35 -10.77
C PRO A 353 17.10 -11.98 -11.09
N ARG A 354 17.35 -11.25 -12.18
CA ARG A 354 18.68 -10.80 -12.58
C ARG A 354 19.27 -9.78 -11.62
N LEU A 355 18.44 -8.82 -11.19
CA LEU A 355 18.83 -7.82 -10.21
C LEU A 355 19.17 -8.48 -8.87
N LYS A 356 18.32 -9.40 -8.39
CA LYS A 356 18.54 -10.14 -7.15
C LYS A 356 19.80 -11.02 -7.20
N ALA A 357 20.08 -11.66 -8.32
CA ALA A 357 21.30 -12.43 -8.53
C ALA A 357 22.55 -11.54 -8.39
N ALA A 358 22.55 -10.37 -9.00
CA ALA A 358 23.66 -9.42 -8.92
C ALA A 358 23.85 -8.87 -7.49
N LEU A 359 22.78 -8.52 -6.79
CA LEU A 359 22.83 -8.08 -5.39
C LEU A 359 23.41 -9.16 -4.47
N THR A 360 23.01 -10.42 -4.67
CA THR A 360 23.56 -11.56 -3.94
C THR A 360 25.07 -11.71 -4.21
N ALA A 361 25.49 -11.62 -5.46
CA ALA A 361 26.90 -11.65 -5.86
C ALA A 361 27.71 -10.51 -5.25
N MET A 362 27.09 -9.32 -5.10
CA MET A 362 27.68 -8.16 -4.40
C MET A 362 27.72 -8.33 -2.88
N GLY A 363 27.12 -9.38 -2.33
CA GLY A 363 27.10 -9.66 -0.89
C GLY A 363 25.96 -9.01 -0.11
N ALA A 364 24.96 -8.47 -0.81
CA ALA A 364 23.74 -8.01 -0.19
C ALA A 364 22.73 -9.15 -0.02
N ASP A 365 21.94 -9.12 1.05
CA ASP A 365 20.80 -10.03 1.19
C ASP A 365 19.66 -9.60 0.26
N ALA A 366 19.56 -10.27 -0.90
CA ALA A 366 18.55 -9.96 -1.91
C ALA A 366 17.09 -10.24 -1.45
N ASN A 367 16.88 -10.97 -0.34
CA ASN A 367 15.54 -11.14 0.26
C ASN A 367 15.04 -9.86 0.95
N ARG A 368 15.90 -8.87 1.11
CA ARG A 368 15.52 -7.54 1.60
C ARG A 368 14.96 -6.63 0.50
N LEU A 369 14.99 -7.07 -0.76
CA LEU A 369 14.35 -6.41 -1.88
C LEU A 369 13.06 -7.15 -2.24
N ASP A 370 11.92 -6.48 -2.12
CA ASP A 370 10.64 -6.94 -2.62
C ASP A 370 10.21 -6.10 -3.82
N VAL A 371 9.55 -6.73 -4.78
CA VAL A 371 9.02 -6.06 -5.96
C VAL A 371 7.54 -6.37 -6.09
N VAL A 372 6.72 -5.33 -6.05
CA VAL A 372 5.29 -5.38 -6.31
C VAL A 372 5.06 -5.09 -7.79
N LEU A 373 4.64 -6.10 -8.54
CA LEU A 373 4.34 -5.96 -9.95
C LEU A 373 2.91 -5.47 -10.16
N MET A 374 2.76 -4.35 -10.84
CA MET A 374 1.48 -3.70 -11.07
C MET A 374 1.02 -3.88 -12.52
N GLN A 375 -0.22 -4.37 -12.70
CA GLN A 375 -0.85 -4.47 -14.01
C GLN A 375 -1.29 -3.10 -14.55
N MET A 376 -1.36 -3.00 -15.86
CA MET A 376 -1.81 -1.79 -16.56
C MET A 376 -3.27 -1.46 -16.24
N VAL A 377 -3.61 -0.17 -16.35
CA VAL A 377 -4.96 0.35 -16.18
C VAL A 377 -5.59 0.56 -17.55
N MET A 378 -6.81 0.10 -17.74
CA MET A 378 -7.67 0.47 -18.86
C MET A 378 -8.68 1.51 -18.38
N LEU A 379 -8.73 2.67 -19.04
CA LEU A 379 -9.74 3.68 -18.77
C LEU A 379 -11.00 3.35 -19.56
N MET A 380 -12.16 3.39 -18.90
CA MET A 380 -13.46 3.15 -19.49
C MET A 380 -14.30 4.41 -19.44
N ARG A 381 -15.08 4.67 -20.51
CA ARG A 381 -16.07 5.74 -20.59
C ARG A 381 -17.23 5.28 -21.47
N ASP A 382 -18.46 5.48 -21.04
CA ASP A 382 -19.69 5.01 -21.74
C ASP A 382 -19.64 3.50 -22.05
N GLY A 383 -18.99 2.70 -21.19
CA GLY A 383 -18.79 1.26 -21.35
C GLY A 383 -17.75 0.87 -22.39
N GLU A 384 -17.04 1.79 -22.99
CA GLU A 384 -15.98 1.56 -23.98
C GLU A 384 -14.59 1.92 -23.45
N VAL A 385 -13.56 1.22 -23.96
CA VAL A 385 -12.18 1.55 -23.64
C VAL A 385 -11.81 2.89 -24.27
N VAL A 386 -11.37 3.85 -23.44
CA VAL A 386 -10.85 5.13 -23.91
C VAL A 386 -9.56 4.88 -24.69
N LYS A 387 -9.65 4.94 -26.02
CA LYS A 387 -8.50 4.75 -26.90
C LYS A 387 -7.52 5.90 -26.71
N LEU A 388 -6.34 5.61 -26.16
CA LEU A 388 -5.21 6.52 -26.19
C LEU A 388 -4.89 6.83 -27.66
N SER A 389 -5.29 8.00 -28.13
CA SER A 389 -5.16 8.35 -29.54
C SER A 389 -3.68 8.58 -29.88
N LYS A 390 -3.03 7.55 -30.44
CA LYS A 390 -1.69 7.70 -31.06
C LYS A 390 -1.69 8.76 -32.18
N ARG A 391 -2.86 9.09 -32.74
CA ARG A 391 -2.99 10.05 -33.84
C ARG A 391 -3.10 11.50 -33.40
N SER A 392 -3.62 11.80 -32.20
CA SER A 392 -3.74 13.18 -31.68
C SER A 392 -2.52 13.62 -30.86
N GLY A 393 -1.56 12.74 -30.57
CA GLY A 393 -0.37 13.03 -29.76
C GLY A 393 -0.67 13.33 -28.27
N LYS A 394 -1.94 13.25 -27.85
CA LYS A 394 -2.34 13.53 -26.46
C LYS A 394 -2.63 12.23 -25.72
N ALA A 395 -1.61 11.71 -25.07
CA ALA A 395 -1.81 10.70 -24.03
C ALA A 395 -2.55 11.34 -22.84
N ILE A 396 -3.45 10.59 -22.19
CA ILE A 396 -4.08 11.06 -20.96
C ILE A 396 -2.99 11.10 -19.89
N THR A 397 -2.73 12.31 -19.40
CA THR A 397 -1.75 12.54 -18.32
C THR A 397 -2.42 12.40 -16.96
N LEU A 398 -1.61 12.29 -15.90
CA LEU A 398 -2.11 12.36 -14.52
C LEU A 398 -2.93 13.65 -14.32
N VAL A 399 -2.44 14.78 -14.78
CA VAL A 399 -3.10 16.08 -14.59
C VAL A 399 -4.47 16.11 -15.28
N THR A 400 -4.54 15.67 -16.55
CA THR A 400 -5.82 15.64 -17.29
C THR A 400 -6.82 14.69 -16.65
N LEU A 401 -6.38 13.56 -16.07
CA LEU A 401 -7.25 12.70 -15.30
C LEU A 401 -7.82 13.43 -14.06
N LEU A 402 -6.96 14.12 -13.30
CA LEU A 402 -7.37 14.83 -12.08
C LEU A 402 -8.16 16.13 -12.34
N ASP A 403 -8.21 16.59 -13.60
CA ASP A 403 -9.10 17.67 -14.00
C ASP A 403 -10.51 17.16 -14.36
N GLU A 404 -10.63 15.87 -14.71
CA GLU A 404 -11.91 15.23 -15.07
C GLU A 404 -12.59 14.54 -13.87
N ILE A 405 -11.82 13.99 -12.92
CA ILE A 405 -12.36 13.23 -11.79
C ILE A 405 -11.83 13.76 -10.44
N PRO A 406 -12.61 13.65 -9.36
CA PRO A 406 -12.14 14.00 -8.02
C PRO A 406 -10.90 13.18 -7.61
N ILE A 407 -9.95 13.83 -6.93
CA ILE A 407 -8.73 13.18 -6.42
C ILE A 407 -9.08 12.01 -5.50
N ASP A 408 -10.09 12.18 -4.65
CA ASP A 408 -10.58 11.13 -3.74
C ASP A 408 -11.06 9.89 -4.50
N ALA A 409 -11.79 10.08 -5.59
CA ALA A 409 -12.23 8.98 -6.46
C ALA A 409 -11.03 8.30 -7.11
N ALA A 410 -10.08 9.06 -7.68
CA ALA A 410 -8.87 8.47 -8.27
C ALA A 410 -8.10 7.62 -7.26
N ARG A 411 -7.84 8.16 -6.06
CA ARG A 411 -7.10 7.46 -5.00
C ARG A 411 -7.85 6.23 -4.48
N PHE A 412 -9.16 6.32 -4.29
CA PHE A 412 -9.96 5.20 -3.82
C PHE A 412 -10.00 4.08 -4.86
N PHE A 413 -10.37 4.38 -6.10
CA PHE A 413 -10.51 3.40 -7.17
C PHE A 413 -9.20 2.66 -7.46
N PHE A 414 -8.07 3.36 -7.57
CA PHE A 414 -6.78 2.72 -7.80
C PHE A 414 -6.34 1.79 -6.66
N ASN A 415 -6.88 1.97 -5.47
CA ASN A 415 -6.63 1.10 -4.31
C ASN A 415 -7.73 0.04 -4.09
N THR A 416 -8.72 -0.14 -4.99
CA THR A 416 -9.79 -1.14 -4.80
C THR A 416 -9.37 -2.56 -5.16
N ARG A 417 -8.26 -2.72 -5.87
CA ARG A 417 -7.77 -4.01 -6.37
C ARG A 417 -6.29 -4.19 -6.04
N GLU A 418 -5.90 -5.44 -5.85
CA GLU A 418 -4.49 -5.82 -5.73
C GLU A 418 -3.68 -5.33 -6.93
N ALA A 419 -2.41 -4.99 -6.73
CA ALA A 419 -1.54 -4.44 -7.77
C ALA A 419 -1.44 -5.33 -9.02
N ASN A 420 -1.36 -6.67 -8.83
CA ASN A 420 -1.20 -7.67 -9.89
C ASN A 420 -2.49 -7.97 -10.67
N SER A 421 -3.65 -7.43 -10.26
CA SER A 421 -4.91 -7.64 -10.97
C SER A 421 -5.11 -6.63 -12.10
N HIS A 422 -5.69 -7.10 -13.22
CA HIS A 422 -6.16 -6.21 -14.28
C HIS A 422 -7.20 -5.24 -13.71
N PHE A 423 -7.14 -4.00 -14.16
CA PHE A 423 -7.97 -2.94 -13.62
C PHE A 423 -8.59 -2.10 -14.74
N GLU A 424 -9.92 -2.10 -14.77
CA GLU A 424 -10.72 -1.19 -15.58
C GLU A 424 -11.16 -0.04 -14.68
N PHE A 425 -10.75 1.17 -15.04
CA PHE A 425 -11.10 2.38 -14.31
C PHE A 425 -12.26 3.07 -15.04
N ASP A 426 -13.44 2.99 -14.46
CA ASP A 426 -14.66 3.61 -14.96
C ASP A 426 -14.69 5.09 -14.57
N LEU A 427 -14.52 5.97 -15.57
CA LEU A 427 -14.49 7.42 -15.39
C LEU A 427 -15.88 7.98 -15.06
N ASP A 428 -16.94 7.37 -15.59
CA ASP A 428 -18.31 7.82 -15.37
C ASP A 428 -18.74 7.50 -13.92
N LEU A 429 -18.44 6.30 -13.47
CA LEU A 429 -18.67 5.89 -12.08
C LEU A 429 -17.87 6.74 -11.09
N ALA A 430 -16.64 7.14 -11.45
CA ALA A 430 -15.76 7.93 -10.57
C ALA A 430 -16.30 9.34 -10.25
N VAL A 431 -17.16 9.90 -11.09
CA VAL A 431 -17.81 11.22 -10.87
C VAL A 431 -19.24 11.11 -10.39
N GLU A 432 -19.82 9.91 -10.34
CA GLU A 432 -21.20 9.69 -9.93
C GLU A 432 -21.40 9.96 -8.44
N GLN A 433 -22.45 10.72 -8.12
CA GLN A 433 -22.86 11.05 -6.74
C GLN A 433 -23.98 10.12 -6.26
N SER A 434 -23.69 8.81 -6.22
CA SER A 434 -24.64 7.79 -5.80
C SER A 434 -23.98 6.69 -4.98
N SER A 435 -24.77 5.81 -4.39
CA SER A 435 -24.27 4.64 -3.64
C SER A 435 -23.55 3.60 -4.52
N GLN A 436 -23.58 3.73 -5.84
CA GLN A 436 -22.83 2.86 -6.75
C GLN A 436 -21.35 3.25 -6.77
N ASN A 437 -21.05 4.54 -6.57
CA ASN A 437 -19.68 5.02 -6.42
C ASN A 437 -19.16 4.70 -5.01
N PRO A 438 -18.18 3.78 -4.85
CA PRO A 438 -17.77 3.30 -3.53
C PRO A 438 -17.13 4.40 -2.66
N VAL A 439 -16.41 5.36 -3.23
CA VAL A 439 -15.85 6.47 -2.43
C VAL A 439 -16.96 7.40 -1.95
N TYR A 440 -17.91 7.72 -2.81
CA TYR A 440 -19.08 8.52 -2.42
C TYR A 440 -19.85 7.83 -1.29
N TYR A 441 -20.09 6.52 -1.40
CA TYR A 441 -20.79 5.73 -0.41
C TYR A 441 -20.10 5.78 0.97
N VAL A 442 -18.79 5.65 1.01
CA VAL A 442 -18.01 5.72 2.25
C VAL A 442 -18.00 7.14 2.84
N GLN A 443 -17.80 8.16 2.00
CA GLN A 443 -17.83 9.56 2.42
C GLN A 443 -19.22 9.96 2.92
N TYR A 444 -20.29 9.48 2.26
CA TYR A 444 -21.66 9.70 2.71
C TYR A 444 -21.95 9.10 4.08
N ALA A 445 -21.39 7.90 4.39
CA ALA A 445 -21.51 7.34 5.73
C ALA A 445 -20.89 8.27 6.79
N HIS A 446 -19.70 8.81 6.53
CA HIS A 446 -19.06 9.77 7.42
C HIS A 446 -19.88 11.06 7.59
N ALA A 447 -20.34 11.65 6.49
CA ALA A 447 -21.16 12.87 6.51
C ALA A 447 -22.50 12.66 7.25
N ARG A 448 -23.12 11.48 7.08
CA ARG A 448 -24.36 11.10 7.79
C ARG A 448 -24.14 11.01 9.30
N ILE A 449 -23.02 10.43 9.76
CA ILE A 449 -22.66 10.41 11.18
C ILE A 449 -22.46 11.84 11.69
N CYS A 450 -21.71 12.67 10.97
CA CYS A 450 -21.50 14.06 11.36
C CYS A 450 -22.82 14.85 11.47
N SER A 451 -23.74 14.64 10.54
CA SER A 451 -25.05 15.28 10.56
C SER A 451 -25.91 14.79 11.72
N LEU A 452 -25.88 13.49 12.03
CA LEU A 452 -26.58 12.94 13.21
C LEU A 452 -26.07 13.58 14.51
N LEU A 453 -24.75 13.57 14.72
CA LEU A 453 -24.15 14.12 15.94
C LEU A 453 -24.45 15.61 16.11
N ARG A 454 -24.35 16.39 15.03
CA ARG A 454 -24.70 17.83 15.05
C ARG A 454 -26.19 18.09 15.35
N ASN A 455 -27.10 17.35 14.73
CA ASN A 455 -28.53 17.50 14.98
C ASN A 455 -28.89 17.17 16.44
N MET A 456 -28.23 16.17 17.04
CA MET A 456 -28.41 15.84 18.44
C MET A 456 -27.88 16.94 19.35
N GLU A 457 -26.76 17.54 19.04
CA GLU A 457 -26.20 18.68 19.78
C GLU A 457 -27.10 19.90 19.69
N GLU A 458 -27.69 20.22 18.52
CA GLU A 458 -28.68 21.29 18.32
C GLU A 458 -29.97 21.06 19.14
N GLU A 459 -30.33 19.80 19.40
CA GLU A 459 -31.43 19.41 20.27
C GLU A 459 -31.07 19.38 21.77
N GLY A 460 -29.83 19.76 22.11
CA GLY A 460 -29.33 19.81 23.50
C GLY A 460 -28.80 18.47 24.03
N VAL A 461 -28.63 17.48 23.17
CA VAL A 461 -28.05 16.16 23.52
C VAL A 461 -26.62 16.11 23.09
N SER A 462 -25.68 16.31 24.02
CA SER A 462 -24.25 16.15 23.79
C SER A 462 -23.82 14.70 24.00
N VAL A 463 -22.76 14.28 23.30
CA VAL A 463 -22.13 12.98 23.53
C VAL A 463 -21.39 13.02 24.87
N GLY A 464 -21.72 12.09 25.76
CA GLY A 464 -21.11 11.95 27.09
C GLY A 464 -19.75 11.25 27.07
N GLU A 465 -19.24 10.96 28.26
CA GLU A 465 -18.04 10.13 28.43
C GLU A 465 -18.31 8.67 28.06
N ALA A 466 -17.28 7.98 27.58
CA ALA A 466 -17.34 6.57 27.19
C ALA A 466 -17.34 5.66 28.43
N ASP A 467 -18.42 5.69 29.21
CA ASP A 467 -18.62 4.84 30.37
C ASP A 467 -18.98 3.41 29.97
N LEU A 468 -18.31 2.43 30.55
CA LEU A 468 -18.54 1.00 30.28
C LEU A 468 -19.96 0.58 30.67
N SER A 469 -20.57 1.15 31.70
CA SER A 469 -21.94 0.83 32.11
C SER A 469 -22.95 1.21 31.04
N VAL A 470 -22.76 2.38 30.42
CA VAL A 470 -23.58 2.88 29.32
C VAL A 470 -23.35 2.04 28.06
N LEU A 471 -22.08 1.80 27.70
CA LEU A 471 -21.71 1.00 26.51
C LEU A 471 -22.17 -0.45 26.58
N ASN A 472 -22.36 -1.03 27.78
CA ASN A 472 -22.92 -2.36 27.97
C ASN A 472 -24.40 -2.48 27.53
N LEU A 473 -25.08 -1.38 27.22
CA LEU A 473 -26.43 -1.38 26.67
C LEU A 473 -26.49 -1.72 25.17
N LEU A 474 -25.34 -1.75 24.49
CA LEU A 474 -25.25 -2.11 23.08
C LEU A 474 -25.36 -3.64 22.92
N GLU A 475 -26.53 -4.13 22.52
CA GLU A 475 -26.85 -5.56 22.48
C GLU A 475 -27.37 -6.04 21.13
N GLN A 476 -27.86 -5.10 20.30
CA GLN A 476 -28.48 -5.47 19.02
C GLN A 476 -27.43 -6.10 18.09
N PRO A 477 -27.81 -7.10 17.28
CA PRO A 477 -26.89 -7.76 16.36
C PRO A 477 -26.13 -6.78 15.44
N GLN A 478 -26.77 -5.69 15.03
CA GLN A 478 -26.18 -4.65 14.19
C GLN A 478 -25.14 -3.80 14.93
N GLU A 479 -25.38 -3.53 16.22
CA GLU A 479 -24.43 -2.83 17.09
C GLU A 479 -23.17 -3.70 17.30
N ILE A 480 -23.37 -4.96 17.65
CA ILE A 480 -22.29 -5.93 17.85
C ILE A 480 -21.49 -6.17 16.57
N ALA A 481 -22.15 -6.28 15.41
CA ALA A 481 -21.47 -6.43 14.12
C ALA A 481 -20.60 -5.21 13.79
N LEU A 482 -21.10 -4.00 14.04
CA LEU A 482 -20.33 -2.78 13.85
C LEU A 482 -19.11 -2.74 14.78
N ILE A 483 -19.27 -3.05 16.07
CA ILE A 483 -18.16 -3.05 17.04
C ILE A 483 -17.10 -4.11 16.69
N ARG A 484 -17.50 -5.31 16.24
CA ARG A 484 -16.54 -6.32 15.76
C ARG A 484 -15.70 -5.81 14.59
N HIS A 485 -16.33 -5.10 13.67
CA HIS A 485 -15.62 -4.54 12.53
C HIS A 485 -14.68 -3.40 12.96
N LEU A 486 -15.09 -2.55 13.89
CA LEU A 486 -14.20 -1.56 14.50
C LEU A 486 -12.95 -2.23 15.10
N ALA A 487 -13.14 -3.29 15.88
CA ALA A 487 -12.04 -4.05 16.51
C ALA A 487 -11.04 -4.65 15.51
N ALA A 488 -11.45 -4.90 14.27
CA ALA A 488 -10.61 -5.51 13.25
C ALA A 488 -9.62 -4.53 12.58
N LEU A 489 -9.75 -3.22 12.75
CA LEU A 489 -8.91 -2.24 12.04
C LEU A 489 -7.40 -2.46 12.23
N PRO A 490 -6.87 -2.63 13.46
CA PRO A 490 -5.43 -2.85 13.65
C PRO A 490 -4.92 -4.09 12.91
N SER A 491 -5.65 -5.20 13.03
CA SER A 491 -5.29 -6.46 12.35
C SER A 491 -5.39 -6.36 10.82
N ARG A 492 -6.33 -5.56 10.28
CA ARG A 492 -6.43 -5.30 8.83
C ARG A 492 -5.27 -4.46 8.32
N ILE A 493 -4.81 -3.48 9.09
CA ILE A 493 -3.60 -2.70 8.76
C ILE A 493 -2.38 -3.60 8.74
N ASP A 494 -2.21 -4.48 9.73
CA ASP A 494 -1.10 -5.43 9.75
C ASP A 494 -1.16 -6.41 8.57
N ALA A 495 -2.33 -6.89 8.19
CA ALA A 495 -2.52 -7.76 7.03
C ALA A 495 -2.16 -7.04 5.73
N ALA A 496 -2.63 -5.79 5.56
CA ALA A 496 -2.30 -4.96 4.41
C ALA A 496 -0.80 -4.67 4.31
N ALA A 497 -0.13 -4.40 5.43
CA ALA A 497 1.32 -4.21 5.50
C ALA A 497 2.08 -5.50 5.14
N ALA A 498 1.64 -6.65 5.62
CA ALA A 498 2.28 -7.94 5.37
C ALA A 498 2.14 -8.42 3.92
N SER A 499 1.00 -8.13 3.28
CA SER A 499 0.71 -8.50 1.88
C SER A 499 1.09 -7.43 0.86
N TYR A 500 1.46 -6.24 1.29
CA TYR A 500 1.66 -5.04 0.45
C TYR A 500 0.43 -4.69 -0.38
N ASP A 501 -0.77 -4.90 0.20
CA ASP A 501 -2.05 -4.71 -0.49
C ASP A 501 -2.91 -3.59 0.13
N PRO A 502 -2.87 -2.36 -0.41
CA PRO A 502 -3.73 -1.27 0.04
C PRO A 502 -5.23 -1.51 -0.14
N SER A 503 -5.63 -2.51 -0.96
CA SER A 503 -7.05 -2.80 -1.18
C SER A 503 -7.79 -3.29 0.07
N GLU A 504 -7.05 -3.79 1.06
CA GLU A 504 -7.60 -4.13 2.37
C GLU A 504 -8.21 -2.91 3.08
N MET A 505 -7.66 -1.72 2.87
CA MET A 505 -8.19 -0.48 3.48
C MET A 505 -9.46 -0.01 2.80
N THR A 506 -9.56 -0.08 1.46
CA THR A 506 -10.80 0.28 0.75
C THR A 506 -11.92 -0.71 1.04
N LYS A 507 -11.61 -2.02 1.13
CA LYS A 507 -12.56 -3.06 1.57
C LYS A 507 -13.06 -2.77 2.98
N TYR A 508 -12.14 -2.52 3.92
CA TYR A 508 -12.50 -2.22 5.30
C TYR A 508 -13.41 -0.99 5.40
N ALA A 509 -13.09 0.11 4.71
CA ALA A 509 -13.89 1.33 4.71
C ALA A 509 -15.31 1.09 4.16
N THR A 510 -15.42 0.34 3.06
CA THR A 510 -16.71 0.01 2.44
C THR A 510 -17.57 -0.88 3.33
N GLU A 511 -16.96 -1.89 3.97
CA GLU A 511 -17.63 -2.76 4.93
C GLU A 511 -18.10 -1.97 6.16
N LEU A 512 -17.25 -1.07 6.69
CA LEU A 512 -17.61 -0.20 7.82
C LEU A 512 -18.80 0.71 7.50
N ALA A 513 -18.79 1.34 6.33
CA ALA A 513 -19.91 2.16 5.87
C ALA A 513 -21.21 1.34 5.76
N THR A 514 -21.10 0.12 5.20
CA THR A 514 -22.26 -0.81 5.07
C THR A 514 -22.83 -1.20 6.43
N LEU A 515 -21.95 -1.55 7.38
CA LEU A 515 -22.37 -1.94 8.73
C LEU A 515 -22.97 -0.75 9.50
N PHE A 516 -22.41 0.44 9.32
CA PHE A 516 -22.98 1.66 9.89
C PHE A 516 -24.39 1.94 9.35
N HIS A 517 -24.61 1.84 8.04
CA HIS A 517 -25.96 2.05 7.47
C HIS A 517 -26.96 1.01 8.00
N LYS A 518 -26.58 -0.27 8.09
CA LYS A 518 -27.42 -1.32 8.69
C LYS A 518 -27.75 -1.03 10.15
N PHE A 519 -26.78 -0.57 10.92
CA PHE A 519 -27.00 -0.15 12.31
C PHE A 519 -27.96 1.04 12.36
N TYR A 520 -27.73 2.08 11.57
CA TYR A 520 -28.53 3.28 11.57
C TYR A 520 -29.99 3.03 11.21
N ASP A 521 -30.24 2.13 10.27
CA ASP A 521 -31.60 1.77 9.81
C ASP A 521 -32.33 0.87 10.81
N ALA A 522 -31.62 0.01 11.54
CA ALA A 522 -32.21 -0.95 12.47
C ALA A 522 -32.32 -0.42 13.92
N CYS A 523 -31.42 0.48 14.31
CA CYS A 523 -31.26 0.93 15.70
C CYS A 523 -31.54 2.42 15.81
N THR A 524 -32.73 2.79 16.30
CA THR A 524 -33.10 4.17 16.51
C THR A 524 -32.16 4.87 17.48
N VAL A 525 -31.45 5.92 17.04
CA VAL A 525 -30.58 6.74 17.92
C VAL A 525 -31.35 7.86 18.57
N LYS A 526 -32.03 8.69 17.77
CA LYS A 526 -32.69 9.92 18.22
C LYS A 526 -33.79 9.73 19.29
N HIS A 527 -34.52 8.64 19.20
CA HIS A 527 -35.69 8.36 20.06
C HIS A 527 -35.48 7.15 20.97
N ALA A 528 -34.24 6.77 21.22
CA ALA A 528 -33.93 5.75 22.22
C ALA A 528 -34.01 6.30 23.64
N GLU A 529 -34.15 5.42 24.62
CA GLU A 529 -34.03 5.80 26.05
C GLU A 529 -32.68 6.49 26.29
N PRO A 530 -32.62 7.50 27.18
CA PRO A 530 -31.46 8.40 27.30
C PRO A 530 -30.10 7.71 27.43
N GLU A 531 -30.01 6.66 28.24
CA GLU A 531 -28.74 5.91 28.40
C GLU A 531 -28.37 5.13 27.14
N LEU A 532 -29.30 4.43 26.49
CA LEU A 532 -29.09 3.73 25.23
C LEU A 532 -28.79 4.70 24.09
N GLN A 533 -29.43 5.89 24.10
CA GLN A 533 -29.14 6.97 23.14
C GLN A 533 -27.64 7.37 23.26
N GLN A 534 -27.17 7.58 24.48
CA GLN A 534 -25.75 7.90 24.72
C GLN A 534 -24.82 6.79 24.24
N ALA A 535 -25.13 5.52 24.52
CA ALA A 535 -24.35 4.37 24.03
C ALA A 535 -24.26 4.36 22.49
N ARG A 536 -25.38 4.60 21.79
CA ARG A 536 -25.44 4.64 20.33
C ARG A 536 -24.72 5.84 19.73
N LEU A 537 -24.77 7.01 20.39
CA LEU A 537 -24.00 8.20 19.98
C LEU A 537 -22.49 7.95 20.10
N LEU A 538 -22.03 7.31 21.19
CA LEU A 538 -20.63 6.91 21.36
C LEU A 538 -20.20 5.90 20.29
N LEU A 539 -21.05 4.95 19.93
CA LEU A 539 -20.78 4.01 18.83
C LEU A 539 -20.68 4.72 17.48
N CYS A 540 -21.56 5.69 17.20
CA CYS A 540 -21.48 6.54 16.02
C CYS A 540 -20.16 7.32 15.98
N GLN A 541 -19.74 7.90 17.10
CA GLN A 541 -18.47 8.62 17.19
C GLN A 541 -17.27 7.71 16.96
N ALA A 542 -17.29 6.49 17.49
CA ALA A 542 -16.26 5.49 17.23
C ALA A 542 -16.21 5.06 15.76
N ALA A 543 -17.37 4.86 15.11
CA ALA A 543 -17.44 4.56 13.68
C ALA A 543 -16.93 5.73 12.82
N LYS A 544 -17.27 6.97 13.16
CA LYS A 544 -16.72 8.18 12.53
C LYS A 544 -15.19 8.20 12.60
N GLN A 545 -14.64 7.94 13.79
CA GLN A 545 -13.19 7.96 14.00
C GLN A 545 -12.47 6.89 13.18
N ALA A 546 -12.98 5.66 13.17
CA ALA A 546 -12.37 4.57 12.40
C ALA A 546 -12.45 4.81 10.88
N LEU A 547 -13.59 5.35 10.37
CA LEU A 547 -13.69 5.77 8.97
C LEU A 547 -12.67 6.84 8.63
N ARG A 548 -12.55 7.86 9.47
CA ARG A 548 -11.59 8.96 9.28
C ARG A 548 -10.15 8.43 9.24
N ASN A 549 -9.78 7.55 10.17
CA ASN A 549 -8.45 6.97 10.23
C ASN A 549 -8.14 6.14 8.97
N THR A 550 -9.10 5.32 8.52
CA THR A 550 -8.94 4.50 7.31
C THR A 550 -8.80 5.36 6.05
N LEU A 551 -9.63 6.40 5.90
CA LEU A 551 -9.55 7.32 4.75
C LEU A 551 -8.28 8.16 4.79
N ARG A 552 -7.78 8.52 5.98
CA ARG A 552 -6.49 9.21 6.16
C ARG A 552 -5.31 8.38 5.66
N ILE A 553 -5.29 7.06 5.89
CA ILE A 553 -4.28 6.14 5.33
C ILE A 553 -4.26 6.22 3.80
N LEU A 554 -5.42 6.33 3.17
CA LEU A 554 -5.57 6.46 1.72
C LEU A 554 -5.41 7.91 1.21
N LYS A 555 -5.25 8.88 2.11
CA LYS A 555 -5.25 10.33 1.84
C LYS A 555 -6.50 10.79 1.09
N ILE A 556 -7.65 10.34 1.55
CA ILE A 556 -8.99 10.68 1.06
C ILE A 556 -9.68 11.56 2.08
N ASP A 557 -10.36 12.59 1.61
CA ASP A 557 -11.05 13.54 2.47
C ASP A 557 -12.28 12.91 3.14
N CYS A 558 -12.60 13.40 4.33
CA CYS A 558 -13.77 13.02 5.13
C CYS A 558 -14.73 14.20 5.22
N PRO A 559 -15.62 14.45 4.23
CA PRO A 559 -16.55 15.56 4.27
C PRO A 559 -17.54 15.41 5.43
N GLU A 560 -17.84 16.50 6.10
CA GLU A 560 -18.83 16.52 7.19
C GLU A 560 -20.25 16.78 6.68
N LYS A 561 -20.37 17.22 5.43
CA LYS A 561 -21.64 17.48 4.73
C LYS A 561 -21.50 17.04 3.27
N MET A 562 -22.50 16.37 2.77
CA MET A 562 -22.64 15.96 1.37
C MET A 562 -24.08 16.20 0.89
#